data_2dc4d57a7096535b05ab91af28b8bcb1
#
_entry.id   2dc4d57a7096535b05ab91af28b8bcb1
#
_cell.length_a   1.000
_cell.length_b   1.000
_cell.length_c   1.000
_cell.angle_alpha   90.00
_cell.angle_beta   90.00
_cell.angle_gamma   90.00
#
_symmetry.space_group_name_H-M   'P 1'
#
loop_
_entity.id
_entity.type
_entity.pdbx_description
1 polymer ?
#
loop_
_entity_poly.entity_id
_entity_poly.type
_entity_poly.pdbx_seq_one_letter_code
_entity_poly.pdbx_strand_id
1 'polypeptide(L)'
;MAESMVGLKRSHRCTELTSAQIGEKVTVMGWVQKSRNKGGIIFVDLRDRSGILQIIFEENDCGTENFEKAEKLRSEFVIAVEGRVEARSGAVNENLATGAIEVRAESLRILAESETPP
;
A
#
# COMPACT_ATOMS: atom_id res chain seq x y z
N MET A 1 3.16 17.47 4.76
CA MET A 1 3.49 17.29 6.18
C MET A 1 3.37 15.81 6.54
N ALA A 2 4.38 15.28 7.23
CA ALA A 2 4.39 13.89 7.61
C ALA A 2 3.41 13.61 8.75
N GLU A 3 2.81 12.44 8.72
CA GLU A 3 1.91 11.99 9.78
C GLU A 3 2.68 11.14 10.80
N SER A 4 2.12 11.04 11.99
CA SER A 4 2.76 10.32 13.08
C SER A 4 2.52 8.81 12.97
N MET A 5 3.50 8.03 13.45
CA MET A 5 3.35 6.59 13.61
C MET A 5 2.75 6.20 14.96
N VAL A 6 2.39 7.17 15.79
CA VAL A 6 1.83 6.88 17.12
C VAL A 6 0.60 5.98 16.98
N GLY A 7 0.61 4.88 17.71
CA GLY A 7 -0.49 3.92 17.67
C GLY A 7 -0.50 3.00 16.48
N LEU A 8 0.49 3.11 15.58
CA LEU A 8 0.55 2.30 14.37
C LEU A 8 1.73 1.33 14.45
N LYS A 9 1.46 0.06 14.18
CA LYS A 9 2.48 -0.98 14.21
C LYS A 9 2.38 -1.82 12.95
N ARG A 10 3.51 -1.99 12.23
CA ARG A 10 3.54 -2.87 11.07
C ARG A 10 3.25 -4.31 11.50
N SER A 11 2.33 -4.97 10.82
CA SER A 11 2.02 -6.37 11.09
C SER A 11 2.88 -7.31 10.23
N HIS A 12 3.19 -6.90 9.00
CA HIS A 12 3.92 -7.73 8.04
C HIS A 12 4.81 -6.86 7.17
N ARG A 13 5.90 -7.44 6.67
CA ARG A 13 6.64 -6.87 5.55
C ARG A 13 5.92 -7.22 4.25
N CYS A 14 6.20 -6.47 3.19
CA CYS A 14 5.49 -6.66 1.92
C CYS A 14 5.50 -8.10 1.42
N THR A 15 6.66 -8.75 1.44
CA THR A 15 6.77 -10.11 0.89
C THR A 15 6.46 -11.22 1.89
N GLU A 16 6.11 -10.87 3.12
CA GLU A 16 5.59 -11.84 4.08
C GLU A 16 4.14 -12.21 3.81
N LEU A 17 3.46 -11.41 2.97
CA LEU A 17 2.07 -11.66 2.61
C LEU A 17 2.01 -12.63 1.42
N THR A 18 1.15 -13.63 1.56
CA THR A 18 0.90 -14.63 0.53
C THR A 18 -0.61 -14.82 0.42
N SER A 19 -1.03 -15.70 -0.48
CA SER A 19 -2.45 -16.05 -0.60
C SER A 19 -3.03 -16.63 0.70
N ALA A 20 -2.17 -17.11 1.60
CA ALA A 20 -2.61 -17.61 2.91
C ALA A 20 -3.18 -16.51 3.79
N GLN A 21 -2.82 -15.25 3.56
CA GLN A 21 -3.33 -14.11 4.32
C GLN A 21 -4.59 -13.48 3.73
N ILE A 22 -5.11 -14.00 2.61
CA ILE A 22 -6.32 -13.43 2.00
C ILE A 22 -7.45 -13.40 3.03
N GLY A 23 -8.05 -12.22 3.17
CA GLY A 23 -9.10 -11.97 4.16
C GLY A 23 -8.60 -11.38 5.46
N GLU A 24 -7.30 -11.37 5.70
CA GLU A 24 -6.74 -10.81 6.93
C GLU A 24 -6.52 -9.32 6.80
N LYS A 25 -6.70 -8.61 7.91
CA LYS A 25 -6.37 -7.20 7.99
C LYS A 25 -4.90 -7.07 8.38
N VAL A 26 -4.17 -6.26 7.65
CA VAL A 26 -2.73 -6.09 7.84
C VAL A 26 -2.34 -4.62 7.84
N THR A 27 -1.18 -4.35 8.42
CA THR A 27 -0.55 -3.03 8.36
C THR A 27 0.82 -3.19 7.73
N VAL A 28 1.04 -2.51 6.62
CA VAL A 28 2.31 -2.56 5.90
C VAL A 28 2.86 -1.15 5.76
N MET A 29 4.18 -1.04 5.71
CA MET A 29 4.88 0.24 5.60
C MET A 29 5.99 0.11 4.57
N GLY A 30 6.24 1.18 3.87
CA GLY A 30 7.31 1.23 2.89
C GLY A 30 7.26 2.53 2.13
N TRP A 31 7.92 2.55 0.98
CA TRP A 31 7.89 3.75 0.13
C TRP A 31 7.21 3.45 -1.20
N VAL A 32 6.64 4.51 -1.78
CA VAL A 32 5.95 4.41 -3.06
C VAL A 32 6.99 4.28 -4.16
N GLN A 33 6.98 3.16 -4.87
CA GLN A 33 7.82 3.00 -6.04
C GLN A 33 7.14 3.55 -7.28
N LYS A 34 5.84 3.33 -7.40
CA LYS A 34 5.04 3.79 -8.53
C LYS A 34 3.59 3.93 -8.11
N SER A 35 2.92 4.94 -8.67
CA SER A 35 1.50 5.16 -8.41
C SER A 35 0.79 5.39 -9.74
N ARG A 36 -0.37 4.78 -9.93
CA ARG A 36 -1.17 4.89 -11.15
C ARG A 36 -2.63 5.06 -10.76
N ASN A 37 -3.28 6.04 -11.38
CA ASN A 37 -4.74 6.21 -11.23
C ASN A 37 -5.39 5.71 -12.53
N LYS A 38 -6.27 4.73 -12.40
CA LYS A 38 -6.98 4.15 -13.53
C LYS A 38 -8.48 4.18 -13.24
N GLY A 39 -9.15 5.19 -13.78
CA GLY A 39 -10.60 5.28 -13.68
C GLY A 39 -11.15 5.38 -12.26
N GLY A 40 -10.46 6.09 -11.40
CA GLY A 40 -10.89 6.26 -10.01
C GLY A 40 -10.40 5.20 -9.06
N ILE A 41 -9.55 4.30 -9.52
CA ILE A 41 -8.86 3.32 -8.66
C ILE A 41 -7.38 3.64 -8.72
N ILE A 42 -6.76 3.81 -7.55
CA ILE A 42 -5.33 4.12 -7.48
C ILE A 42 -4.57 2.86 -7.12
N PHE A 43 -3.60 2.50 -7.97
CA PHE A 43 -2.71 1.36 -7.76
C PHE A 43 -1.36 1.89 -7.32
N VAL A 44 -0.86 1.41 -6.20
CA VAL A 44 0.44 1.81 -5.68
C VAL A 44 1.32 0.58 -5.54
N ASP A 45 2.51 0.63 -6.12
CA ASP A 45 3.54 -0.37 -5.86
C ASP A 45 4.29 0.11 -4.62
N LEU A 46 4.00 -0.53 -3.50
CA LEU A 46 4.66 -0.25 -2.22
C LEU A 46 5.87 -1.14 -2.08
N ARG A 47 7.01 -0.55 -1.80
CA ARG A 47 8.26 -1.28 -1.65
C ARG A 47 8.78 -1.14 -0.22
N ASP A 48 9.29 -2.24 0.32
CA ASP A 48 10.09 -2.22 1.53
C ASP A 48 11.34 -3.08 1.28
N ARG A 49 12.11 -3.36 2.31
CA ARG A 49 13.35 -4.13 2.17
C ARG A 49 13.13 -5.55 1.66
N SER A 50 11.92 -6.09 1.85
CA SER A 50 11.61 -7.45 1.43
C SER A 50 11.16 -7.53 -0.03
N GLY A 51 10.66 -6.45 -0.61
CA GLY A 51 10.21 -6.44 -1.99
C GLY A 51 9.01 -5.52 -2.22
N ILE A 52 8.20 -5.84 -3.21
CA ILE A 52 7.10 -4.99 -3.69
C ILE A 52 5.76 -5.66 -3.43
N LEU A 53 4.77 -4.85 -3.04
CA LEU A 53 3.39 -5.27 -2.83
C LEU A 53 2.46 -4.26 -3.47
N GLN A 54 1.45 -4.72 -4.20
CA GLN A 54 0.46 -3.84 -4.79
C GLN A 54 -0.60 -3.43 -3.76
N ILE A 55 -0.82 -2.14 -3.65
CA ILE A 55 -1.87 -1.58 -2.79
C ILE A 55 -2.92 -0.94 -3.69
N ILE A 56 -4.19 -1.15 -3.37
CA ILE A 56 -5.31 -0.55 -4.12
C ILE A 56 -6.07 0.40 -3.22
N PHE A 57 -6.31 1.60 -3.73
CA PHE A 57 -7.14 2.61 -3.05
C PHE A 57 -8.40 2.85 -3.87
N GLU A 58 -9.55 2.54 -3.28
CA GLU A 58 -10.85 2.91 -3.82
C GLU A 58 -11.58 3.72 -2.76
N GLU A 59 -12.24 4.78 -3.18
CA GLU A 59 -12.95 5.67 -2.26
C GLU A 59 -13.97 4.91 -1.40
N ASN A 60 -14.64 3.94 -1.99
CA ASN A 60 -15.63 3.14 -1.26
C ASN A 60 -15.01 2.30 -0.14
N ASP A 61 -13.74 1.97 -0.24
CA ASP A 61 -13.05 1.13 0.75
C ASP A 61 -12.35 1.95 1.81
N CYS A 62 -11.71 3.04 1.42
CA CYS A 62 -10.85 3.80 2.33
C CYS A 62 -11.45 5.16 2.73
N GLY A 63 -12.53 5.57 2.09
CA GLY A 63 -13.15 6.86 2.36
C GLY A 63 -12.50 8.00 1.57
N THR A 64 -13.23 9.11 1.46
CA THR A 64 -12.80 10.25 0.64
C THR A 64 -11.48 10.83 1.11
N GLU A 65 -11.29 10.97 2.43
CA GLU A 65 -10.08 11.57 2.98
C GLU A 65 -8.84 10.77 2.61
N ASN A 66 -8.88 9.45 2.80
CA ASN A 66 -7.75 8.60 2.45
C ASN A 66 -7.54 8.53 0.95
N PHE A 67 -8.61 8.54 0.18
CA PHE A 67 -8.51 8.53 -1.28
C PHE A 67 -7.82 9.80 -1.79
N GLU A 68 -8.16 10.96 -1.22
CA GLU A 68 -7.51 12.22 -1.58
C GLU A 68 -6.02 12.20 -1.24
N LYS A 69 -5.66 11.60 -0.09
CA LYS A 69 -4.25 11.42 0.25
C LYS A 69 -3.54 10.55 -0.80
N ALA A 70 -4.20 9.47 -1.22
CA ALA A 70 -3.62 8.55 -2.22
C ALA A 70 -3.39 9.26 -3.56
N GLU A 71 -4.26 10.18 -3.93
CA GLU A 71 -4.10 10.96 -5.16
C GLU A 71 -2.85 11.84 -5.15
N LYS A 72 -2.35 12.19 -3.96
CA LYS A 72 -1.18 13.05 -3.80
C LYS A 72 0.13 12.28 -3.72
N LEU A 73 0.07 10.95 -3.68
CA LEU A 73 1.28 10.15 -3.53
C LEU A 73 2.21 10.30 -4.73
N ARG A 74 3.48 10.41 -4.43
CA ARG A 74 4.56 10.47 -5.42
C ARG A 74 5.58 9.39 -5.12
N SER A 75 6.43 9.09 -6.08
CA SER A 75 7.55 8.17 -5.87
C SER A 75 8.38 8.61 -4.67
N GLU A 76 8.81 7.62 -3.90
CA GLU A 76 9.65 7.80 -2.72
C GLU A 76 8.94 8.35 -1.47
N PHE A 77 7.65 8.66 -1.54
CA PHE A 77 6.90 8.94 -0.32
C PHE A 77 6.93 7.70 0.56
N VAL A 78 7.17 7.89 1.85
CA VAL A 78 7.10 6.80 2.83
C VAL A 78 5.71 6.81 3.44
N ILE A 79 5.04 5.66 3.35
CA ILE A 79 3.65 5.55 3.79
C ILE A 79 3.42 4.32 4.66
N ALA A 80 2.34 4.36 5.42
CA ALA A 80 1.83 3.20 6.15
C ALA A 80 0.39 2.99 5.71
N VAL A 81 0.04 1.74 5.43
CA VAL A 81 -1.27 1.37 4.92
C VAL A 81 -1.85 0.28 5.79
N GLU A 82 -3.09 0.48 6.24
CA GLU A 82 -3.88 -0.58 6.86
C GLU A 82 -4.92 -1.01 5.86
N GLY A 83 -5.07 -2.31 5.67
CA GLY A 83 -6.03 -2.82 4.71
C GLY A 83 -6.18 -4.32 4.81
N ARG A 84 -6.93 -4.88 3.85
CA ARG A 84 -7.23 -6.31 3.80
C ARG A 84 -6.53 -6.93 2.61
N VAL A 85 -5.92 -8.08 2.84
CA VAL A 85 -5.29 -8.86 1.78
C VAL A 85 -6.38 -9.54 0.95
N GLU A 86 -6.28 -9.41 -0.37
CA GLU A 86 -7.21 -10.03 -1.31
C GLU A 86 -6.45 -10.62 -2.48
N ALA A 87 -7.10 -11.51 -3.23
CA ALA A 87 -6.54 -12.00 -4.47
C ALA A 87 -6.44 -10.82 -5.46
N ARG A 88 -5.36 -10.77 -6.23
CA ARG A 88 -5.16 -9.70 -7.21
C ARG A 88 -6.32 -9.69 -8.20
N SER A 89 -6.90 -8.52 -8.43
CA SER A 89 -8.08 -8.37 -9.27
C SER A 89 -7.77 -8.53 -10.76
N GLY A 90 -6.51 -8.35 -11.15
CA GLY A 90 -6.06 -8.56 -12.52
C GLY A 90 -5.28 -9.85 -12.67
N ALA A 91 -4.50 -9.96 -13.74
CA ALA A 91 -3.65 -11.12 -13.94
C ALA A 91 -2.57 -11.19 -12.87
N VAL A 92 -2.23 -12.41 -12.45
CA VAL A 92 -1.13 -12.65 -11.52
C VAL A 92 0.16 -12.14 -12.18
N ASN A 93 0.95 -11.37 -11.41
CA ASN A 93 2.27 -10.92 -11.87
C ASN A 93 3.32 -11.90 -11.36
N GLU A 94 3.74 -12.82 -12.21
CA GLU A 94 4.70 -13.85 -11.84
C GLU A 94 6.10 -13.31 -11.55
N ASN A 95 6.38 -12.06 -11.92
CA ASN A 95 7.66 -11.42 -11.65
C ASN A 95 7.78 -10.92 -10.21
N LEU A 96 6.69 -10.93 -9.45
CA LEU A 96 6.67 -10.48 -8.05
C LEU A 96 6.34 -11.64 -7.13
N ALA A 97 7.02 -11.70 -5.98
CA ALA A 97 6.70 -12.68 -4.95
C ALA A 97 5.25 -12.52 -4.46
N THR A 98 4.73 -11.28 -4.46
CA THR A 98 3.37 -10.95 -4.05
C THR A 98 2.42 -10.80 -5.23
N GLY A 99 2.78 -11.31 -6.39
CA GLY A 99 2.06 -11.05 -7.62
C GLY A 99 0.65 -11.63 -7.71
N ALA A 100 0.29 -12.54 -6.79
CA ALA A 100 -1.03 -13.15 -6.75
C ALA A 100 -2.00 -12.43 -5.81
N ILE A 101 -1.52 -11.48 -5.03
CA ILE A 101 -2.32 -10.78 -4.01
C ILE A 101 -2.18 -9.28 -4.13
N GLU A 102 -3.06 -8.58 -3.43
CA GLU A 102 -3.02 -7.13 -3.29
C GLU A 102 -3.60 -6.77 -1.93
N VAL A 103 -3.34 -5.56 -1.47
CA VAL A 103 -3.97 -5.05 -0.24
C VAL A 103 -4.96 -3.96 -0.62
N ARG A 104 -6.23 -4.15 -0.24
CA ARG A 104 -7.24 -3.10 -0.38
C ARG A 104 -7.13 -2.19 0.82
N ALA A 105 -6.65 -0.98 0.59
CA ALA A 105 -6.39 -0.02 1.64
C ALA A 105 -7.67 0.45 2.31
N GLU A 106 -7.65 0.49 3.63
CA GLU A 106 -8.73 1.06 4.44
C GLU A 106 -8.30 2.36 5.08
N SER A 107 -6.99 2.53 5.32
CA SER A 107 -6.46 3.80 5.79
C SER A 107 -5.04 4.00 5.29
N LEU A 108 -4.62 5.26 5.26
CA LEU A 108 -3.32 5.66 4.74
C LEU A 108 -2.73 6.75 5.62
N ARG A 109 -1.45 6.58 5.97
CA ARG A 109 -0.67 7.63 6.62
C ARG A 109 0.56 7.93 5.79
N ILE A 110 0.81 9.20 5.53
CA ILE A 110 2.02 9.64 4.84
C ILE A 110 3.05 9.96 5.92
N LEU A 111 4.07 9.13 6.04
CA LEU A 111 5.07 9.24 7.09
C LEU A 111 6.20 10.20 6.71
N ALA A 112 6.52 10.28 5.42
CA ALA A 112 7.50 11.22 4.91
C ALA A 112 7.26 11.42 3.42
N GLU A 113 7.59 12.59 2.90
CA GLU A 113 7.41 12.89 1.48
C GLU A 113 8.62 12.54 0.65
N SER A 114 9.63 11.95 1.26
CA SER A 114 10.83 11.47 0.59
C SER A 114 11.44 10.37 1.42
N GLU A 115 11.88 9.30 0.78
CA GLU A 115 12.63 8.25 1.45
C GLU A 115 14.06 8.68 1.74
N THR A 116 14.61 9.51 0.87
CA THR A 116 16.03 9.90 0.95
C THR A 116 16.25 10.78 2.16
N PRO A 117 17.08 10.36 3.11
CA PRO A 117 17.41 11.23 4.22
C PRO A 117 18.23 12.42 3.73
N PRO A 118 18.13 13.50 4.44
CA PRO A 118 18.90 14.68 4.07
C PRO A 118 20.39 14.46 4.15
#